data_bfdfd2d4afa369e1244d748a88d16c94
#
_entry.id   bfdfd2d4afa369e1244d748a88d16c94
#
_cell.length_a   1.000
_cell.length_b   1.000
_cell.length_c   1.000
_cell.angle_alpha   90.00
_cell.angle_beta   90.00
_cell.angle_gamma   90.00
#
_symmetry.space_group_name_H-M   'P 1'
#
loop_
_entity.id
_entity.type
_entity.pdbx_description
1 polymer ?
#
loop_
_entity_poly.entity_id
_entity_poly.type
_entity_poly.pdbx_seq_one_letter_code
_entity_poly.pdbx_strand_id
1 'polypeptide(L)' 'MKGKDSLKDAIYNAILESIISQEYRPNQVLNEKTLVEKYGCSKSPVREALVSLCNDNVLRNIPRYGYEVVRLTVEDIQ' A
#
# COMPACT_ATOMS: atom_id res chain seq x y z
N MET A 1 -9.10 19.11 9.91
CA MET A 1 -8.50 18.97 9.53
C MET A 1 -8.17 17.95 8.97
N LYS A 2 -7.99 17.34 9.10
CA LYS A 2 -7.62 16.32 8.71
C LYS A 2 -8.53 15.31 8.53
N GLY A 3 -9.65 15.33 8.77
CA GLY A 3 -10.60 14.28 8.70
C GLY A 3 -10.70 13.60 7.36
N LYS A 4 -10.80 14.32 6.27
CA LYS A 4 -10.95 13.71 5.07
C LYS A 4 -9.80 13.04 4.57
N ASP A 5 -8.63 13.56 4.74
CA ASP A 5 -7.46 12.97 4.25
C ASP A 5 -6.98 11.84 5.12
N SER A 6 -7.44 11.78 6.34
CA SER A 6 -6.87 10.83 7.27
C SER A 6 -7.15 9.38 6.91
N LEU A 7 -8.26 9.09 6.23
CA LEU A 7 -8.53 7.70 5.89
C LEU A 7 -7.52 7.18 4.87
N LYS A 8 -7.24 7.96 3.83
CA LYS A 8 -6.27 7.59 2.85
C LYS A 8 -4.89 7.46 3.51
N ASP A 9 -4.55 8.42 4.37
CA ASP A 9 -3.26 8.40 5.03
C ASP A 9 -3.15 7.22 5.99
N ALA A 10 -4.23 6.91 6.69
CA ALA A 10 -4.22 5.78 7.60
C ALA A 10 -3.98 4.48 6.84
N ILE A 11 -4.62 4.33 5.68
CA ILE A 11 -4.44 3.13 4.88
C ILE A 11 -3.02 3.06 4.34
N TYR A 12 -2.51 4.20 3.87
CA TYR A 12 -1.14 4.27 3.38
C TYR A 12 -0.18 3.79 4.46
N ASN A 13 -0.32 4.35 5.67
CA ASN A 13 0.57 4.00 6.75
C ASN A 13 0.41 2.55 7.19
N ALA A 14 -0.82 2.05 7.18
CA ALA A 14 -1.06 0.68 7.58
C ALA A 14 -0.38 -0.29 6.62
N ILE A 15 -0.49 -0.02 5.31
CA ILE A 15 0.14 -0.89 4.33
C ILE A 15 1.66 -0.79 4.45
N LEU A 16 2.17 0.42 4.60
CA LEU A 16 3.60 0.63 4.71
C LEU A 16 4.16 -0.11 5.92
N GLU A 17 3.47 -0.02 7.05
CA GLU A 17 3.92 -0.72 8.24
C GLU A 17 3.88 -2.23 8.07
N SER A 18 2.88 -2.71 7.36
CA SER A 18 2.80 -4.15 7.11
C SER A 18 3.96 -4.61 6.23
N ILE A 19 4.42 -3.76 5.33
CA ILE A 19 5.56 -4.09 4.49
C ILE A 19 6.84 -4.06 5.33
N ILE A 20 6.99 -3.04 6.17
CA ILE A 20 8.18 -2.92 7.00
C ILE A 20 8.28 -4.08 7.98
N SER A 21 7.16 -4.49 8.55
CA SER A 21 7.16 -5.58 9.50
C SER A 21 7.22 -6.94 8.81
N GLN A 22 7.16 -6.92 7.48
CA GLN A 22 7.21 -8.13 6.67
C GLN A 22 5.96 -8.99 6.77
N GLU A 23 4.88 -8.39 7.18
CA GLU A 23 3.59 -9.05 7.10
C GLU A 23 3.29 -9.25 5.61
N TYR A 24 3.61 -8.24 4.78
CA TYR A 24 3.57 -8.36 3.34
C TYR A 24 5.02 -8.47 2.88
N ARG A 25 5.34 -9.57 2.24
CA ARG A 25 6.71 -9.83 1.86
C ARG A 25 7.06 -9.25 0.50
N PRO A 26 8.34 -9.06 0.20
CA PRO A 26 8.73 -8.61 -1.11
C PRO A 26 8.18 -9.55 -2.18
N ASN A 27 7.75 -8.98 -3.28
CA ASN A 27 7.18 -9.70 -4.41
C ASN A 27 5.78 -10.23 -4.18
N GLN A 28 5.22 -9.99 -3.00
CA GLN A 28 3.84 -10.37 -2.75
C GLN A 28 2.94 -9.40 -3.49
N VAL A 29 1.87 -9.90 -4.08
CA VAL A 29 0.93 -9.07 -4.82
C VAL A 29 -0.28 -8.77 -3.95
N LEU A 30 -0.58 -7.49 -3.78
CA LEU A 30 -1.72 -7.05 -3.01
C LEU A 30 -2.88 -6.75 -3.95
N ASN A 31 -4.06 -7.14 -3.53
CA ASN A 31 -5.26 -6.97 -4.33
C ASN A 31 -6.13 -5.88 -3.73
N GLU A 32 -6.56 -4.93 -4.56
CA GLU A 32 -7.35 -3.80 -4.10
C GLU A 32 -8.62 -4.27 -3.38
N LYS A 33 -9.28 -5.24 -3.96
CA LYS A 33 -10.53 -5.72 -3.38
C LYS A 33 -10.31 -6.30 -1.99
N THR A 34 -9.24 -7.05 -1.84
CA THR A 34 -8.93 -7.65 -0.55
C THR A 34 -8.67 -6.56 0.50
N LEU A 35 -8.00 -5.48 0.09
CA LEU A 35 -7.70 -4.41 1.01
C LEU A 35 -8.96 -3.63 1.39
N VAL A 36 -9.87 -3.46 0.44
CA VAL A 36 -11.13 -2.81 0.73
C VAL A 36 -11.87 -3.61 1.81
N GLU A 37 -11.86 -4.92 1.70
CA GLU A 37 -12.53 -5.75 2.68
C GLU A 37 -11.80 -5.74 4.01
N LYS A 38 -10.49 -5.76 3.96
CA LYS A 38 -9.69 -5.79 5.18
C LYS A 38 -9.87 -4.54 6.00
N TYR A 39 -9.88 -3.38 5.35
CA TYR A 39 -9.98 -2.13 6.07
C TYR A 39 -11.41 -1.63 6.25
N GLY A 40 -12.36 -2.31 5.63
CA GLY A 40 -13.77 -1.97 5.80
C GLY A 40 -14.11 -0.59 5.31
N CYS A 41 -13.55 -0.19 4.18
CA CYS A 41 -13.80 1.13 3.64
C CYS A 41 -14.10 1.03 2.15
N SER A 42 -14.35 2.17 1.52
CA SER A 42 -14.66 2.16 0.12
C SER A 42 -13.40 2.04 -0.72
N LYS A 43 -13.59 1.83 -2.01
CA LYS A 43 -12.49 1.64 -2.92
C LYS A 43 -11.63 2.87 -3.09
N SER A 44 -12.23 4.03 -3.07
CA SER A 44 -11.52 5.28 -3.35
C SER A 44 -10.30 5.52 -2.47
N PRO A 45 -10.42 5.53 -1.15
CA PRO A 45 -9.25 5.78 -0.33
C PRO A 45 -8.20 4.67 -0.44
N VAL A 46 -8.64 3.44 -0.67
CA VAL A 46 -7.70 2.34 -0.83
C VAL A 46 -6.90 2.55 -2.11
N ARG A 47 -7.58 2.87 -3.20
CA ARG A 47 -6.89 3.08 -4.46
C ARG A 47 -5.93 4.25 -4.38
N GLU A 48 -6.34 5.34 -3.73
CA GLU A 48 -5.47 6.49 -3.61
C GLU A 48 -4.22 6.16 -2.80
N ALA A 49 -4.38 5.39 -1.74
CA ALA A 49 -3.23 4.98 -0.95
C ALA A 49 -2.30 4.09 -1.76
N LEU A 50 -2.86 3.17 -2.55
CA LEU A 50 -2.05 2.30 -3.37
C LEU A 50 -1.28 3.08 -4.44
N VAL A 51 -1.95 4.06 -5.06
CA VAL A 51 -1.29 4.88 -6.05
C VAL A 51 -0.15 5.68 -5.41
N SER A 52 -0.37 6.22 -4.23
CA SER A 52 0.67 6.95 -3.53
C SER A 52 1.86 6.06 -3.21
N LEU A 53 1.59 4.82 -2.80
CA LEU A 53 2.66 3.89 -2.52
C LEU A 53 3.44 3.54 -3.78
N CYS A 54 2.77 3.46 -4.91
CA CYS A 54 3.44 3.24 -6.17
C CYS A 54 4.33 4.43 -6.53
N ASN A 55 3.83 5.64 -6.31
CA ASN A 55 4.61 6.84 -6.59
C ASN A 55 5.84 6.91 -5.71
N ASP A 56 5.77 6.36 -4.51
CA ASP A 56 6.89 6.36 -3.60
C ASP A 56 7.78 5.14 -3.78
N ASN A 57 7.53 4.34 -4.81
CA ASN A 57 8.32 3.17 -5.13
C ASN A 57 8.27 2.08 -4.07
N VAL A 58 7.21 2.07 -3.29
CA VAL A 58 6.98 1.02 -2.31
C VAL A 58 6.24 -0.14 -2.95
N LEU A 59 5.37 0.16 -3.91
CA LEU A 59 4.64 -0.84 -4.65
C LEU A 59 4.84 -0.65 -6.13
N ARG A 60 4.52 -1.67 -6.90
CA ARG A 60 4.57 -1.59 -8.35
C ARG A 60 3.23 -2.09 -8.89
N ASN A 61 2.62 -1.31 -9.76
CA ASN A 61 1.36 -1.69 -10.36
C ASN A 61 1.59 -2.75 -11.43
N ILE A 62 0.98 -3.92 -11.24
CA ILE A 62 1.08 -5.00 -12.21
C ILE A 62 -0.29 -5.12 -12.85
N PRO A 63 -0.46 -4.72 -14.11
CA PRO A 63 -1.76 -4.78 -14.74
C PRO A 63 -2.37 -6.17 -14.65
N ARG A 64 -3.64 -6.22 -14.30
CA ARG A 64 -4.40 -7.45 -14.17
C ARG A 64 -4.13 -8.25 -12.92
N TYR A 65 -3.03 -7.98 -12.22
CA TYR A 65 -2.71 -8.77 -11.04
C TYR A 65 -2.84 -7.99 -9.74
N GLY A 66 -2.47 -6.72 -9.76
CA GLY A 66 -2.58 -5.93 -8.55
C GLY A 66 -1.35 -5.10 -8.30
N TYR A 67 -0.94 -5.03 -7.04
CA TYR A 67 0.17 -4.18 -6.64
C TYR A 67 1.22 -5.05 -5.96
N GLU A 68 2.38 -5.12 -6.57
CA GLU A 68 3.45 -5.97 -6.05
C GLU A 68 4.31 -5.19 -5.07
N VAL A 69 4.66 -5.82 -3.95
CA VAL A 69 5.52 -5.20 -2.96
C VAL A 69 6.94 -5.17 -3.50
N VAL A 70 7.50 -3.96 -3.58
CA VAL A 70 8.85 -3.80 -4.04
C VAL A 70 9.76 -4.01 -2.86
N ARG A 71 10.88 -4.68 -3.10
CA ARG A 71 11.78 -4.95 -2.03
C ARG A 71 12.40 -3.67 -1.52
N LEU A 72 12.29 -3.44 -0.23
CA LEU A 72 12.90 -2.29 0.39
C LEU A 72 14.17 -2.76 1.08
N THR A 73 15.29 -2.17 0.72
CA THR A 73 16.53 -2.54 1.34
C THR A 73 17.11 -1.35 2.06
N VAL A 74 17.50 -1.57 3.28
CA VAL A 74 18.06 -0.51 4.08
C VAL A 74 19.36 -0.02 3.52
N GLU A 75 20.09 -0.89 2.87
CA GLU A 75 21.34 -0.51 2.29
C GLU A 75 21.19 0.58 1.27
N ASP A 76 20.07 0.61 0.59
CA ASP A 76 19.85 1.60 -0.42
C ASP A 76 19.70 2.99 0.15
N ILE A 77 19.47 3.07 1.42
CA ILE A 77 19.22 4.34 2.06
C ILE A 77 20.47 5.01 2.51
N GLN A 78 21.51 4.28 2.66
CA GLN A 78 22.75 4.86 3.12
C GLN A 78 23.46 5.73 2.14
#